data_c372fc7d0f2d1f06d1e7bf9c0bb441fc
#
_entry.id   c372fc7d0f2d1f06d1e7bf9c0bb441fc
#
_cell.length_a   1.000
_cell.length_b   1.000
_cell.length_c   1.000
_cell.angle_alpha   90.00
_cell.angle_beta   90.00
_cell.angle_gamma   90.00
#
_symmetry.space_group_name_H-M   'P 1'
#
loop_
_entity.id
_entity.type
_entity.pdbx_description
1 polymer ?
#
loop_
_entity_poly.entity_id
_entity_poly.type
_entity_poly.pdbx_seq_one_letter_code
_entity_poly.pdbx_strand_id
1 'polypeptide(L)'
;MKSLLRAILFLTWIIGFTMPALAEERSGNLYWAPPTVTVGGEKIDVLLGFIFWLTIAVFFAVQAVYIYYLIRYRRRPGHKAHYSHGNNTMEFWWTIIPTAIFLLLAVWSNRVWFDLTKSTPPPDAVTVDVVGYQFGWDIRYGGADGQLGAGDVKRISMENKFGVDPADPAGKDDFVSNELVIPVGKAVHVLLRSRDVIHSFYVPQFRLYQDAVPGRTIKWVWFQTTRTGDFELACSQLCGTGHYNMKAKIRIVPQEEYDKWYAGKVAAAATAAISEKPAAIAAQ
;
A
#
# COMPACT_ATOMS: atom_id res chain seq x y z
N MET A 1 30.12 37.08 -0.34
CA MET A 1 29.66 36.15 0.69
C MET A 1 28.28 36.52 1.27
N LYS A 2 28.08 37.74 1.77
CA LYS A 2 26.78 38.20 2.31
C LYS A 2 25.64 38.22 1.26
N SER A 3 25.91 38.52 -0.01
CA SER A 3 24.92 38.52 -1.10
C SER A 3 24.48 37.10 -1.50
N LEU A 4 25.39 36.13 -1.53
CA LEU A 4 25.08 34.75 -1.84
C LEU A 4 24.23 34.10 -0.73
N LEU A 5 24.56 34.36 0.54
CA LEU A 5 23.78 33.89 1.67
C LEU A 5 22.36 34.46 1.69
N ARG A 6 22.21 35.75 1.34
CA ARG A 6 20.90 36.40 1.19
C ARG A 6 20.09 35.81 0.03
N ALA A 7 20.73 35.50 -1.10
CA ALA A 7 20.08 34.86 -2.23
C ALA A 7 19.60 33.42 -1.88
N ILE A 8 20.40 32.64 -1.18
CA ILE A 8 20.03 31.29 -0.71
C ILE A 8 18.87 31.36 0.28
N LEU A 9 18.92 32.28 1.26
CA LEU A 9 17.83 32.48 2.23
C LEU A 9 16.55 33.00 1.56
N PHE A 10 16.66 33.82 0.53
CA PHE A 10 15.52 34.31 -0.25
C PHE A 10 14.90 33.21 -1.11
N LEU A 11 15.71 32.34 -1.74
CA LEU A 11 15.22 31.17 -2.48
C LEU A 11 14.53 30.15 -1.56
N THR A 12 15.11 29.86 -0.39
CA THR A 12 14.47 28.97 0.59
C THR A 12 13.17 29.56 1.13
N TRP A 13 13.10 30.88 1.31
CA TRP A 13 11.88 31.58 1.72
C TRP A 13 10.79 31.55 0.63
N ILE A 14 11.15 31.78 -0.66
CA ILE A 14 10.22 31.67 -1.79
C ILE A 14 9.71 30.22 -1.94
N ILE A 15 10.58 29.22 -1.91
CA ILE A 15 10.20 27.80 -2.02
C ILE A 15 9.30 27.39 -0.85
N GLY A 16 9.60 27.85 0.37
CA GLY A 16 8.78 27.57 1.56
C GLY A 16 7.41 28.27 1.55
N PHE A 17 7.28 29.45 0.90
CA PHE A 17 6.06 30.24 0.91
C PHE A 17 5.10 29.93 -0.26
N THR A 18 5.63 29.51 -1.40
CA THR A 18 4.81 29.19 -2.59
C THR A 18 4.24 27.77 -2.58
N MET A 19 4.82 26.85 -1.81
CA MET A 19 4.34 25.47 -1.72
C MET A 19 2.99 25.28 -1.00
N PRO A 20 2.64 26.00 0.07
CA PRO A 20 1.32 25.86 0.70
C PRO A 20 0.14 26.25 -0.18
N ALA A 21 0.31 27.26 -1.06
CA ALA A 21 -0.77 27.77 -1.90
C ALA A 21 -1.23 26.80 -3.01
N LEU A 22 -0.40 25.82 -3.39
CA LEU A 22 -0.73 24.78 -4.37
C LEU A 22 -1.26 23.49 -3.73
N ALA A 23 -1.31 23.44 -2.40
CA ALA A 23 -1.67 22.24 -1.63
C ALA A 23 -3.15 22.17 -1.23
N GLU A 24 -3.92 23.22 -1.46
CA GLU A 24 -5.29 23.33 -0.92
C GLU A 24 -6.31 22.37 -1.56
N GLU A 25 -6.00 21.79 -2.73
CA GLU A 25 -6.84 20.74 -3.37
C GLU A 25 -6.36 19.30 -3.15
N ARG A 26 -5.21 19.08 -2.52
CA ARG A 26 -4.67 17.74 -2.27
C ARG A 26 -4.57 17.49 -0.78
N SER A 27 -5.56 16.84 -0.22
CA SER A 27 -5.59 16.44 1.20
C SER A 27 -4.57 15.35 1.58
N GLY A 28 -3.33 15.48 1.16
CA GLY A 28 -2.24 14.59 1.53
C GLY A 28 -1.04 15.43 2.00
N ASN A 29 -0.46 15.07 3.14
CA ASN A 29 0.73 15.75 3.69
C ASN A 29 2.00 15.59 2.82
N LEU A 30 1.92 14.83 1.74
CA LEU A 30 2.93 14.64 0.71
C LEU A 30 2.40 15.17 -0.61
N TYR A 31 3.03 16.20 -1.15
CA TYR A 31 2.59 16.96 -2.34
C TYR A 31 2.38 16.12 -3.61
N TRP A 32 2.92 14.90 -3.67
CA TRP A 32 2.80 13.97 -4.81
C TRP A 32 1.99 12.69 -4.52
N ALA A 33 1.61 12.45 -3.25
CA ALA A 33 0.80 11.28 -2.91
C ALA A 33 -0.69 11.58 -3.18
N PRO A 34 -1.45 10.66 -3.79
CA PRO A 34 -2.88 10.83 -3.93
C PRO A 34 -3.55 10.89 -2.55
N PRO A 35 -4.70 11.58 -2.41
CA PRO A 35 -5.44 11.62 -1.14
C PRO A 35 -5.80 10.22 -0.66
N THR A 36 -5.65 9.95 0.64
CA THR A 36 -6.09 8.69 1.22
C THR A 36 -7.62 8.58 1.22
N VAL A 37 -8.12 7.36 1.06
CA VAL A 37 -9.55 7.04 1.06
C VAL A 37 -9.89 5.95 2.08
N THR A 38 -8.98 5.65 3.00
CA THR A 38 -9.16 4.61 4.02
C THR A 38 -9.06 5.19 5.43
N VAL A 39 -9.78 4.57 6.34
CA VAL A 39 -9.67 4.86 7.77
C VAL A 39 -8.26 4.53 8.25
N GLY A 40 -7.63 5.49 8.91
CA GLY A 40 -6.27 5.35 9.44
C GLY A 40 -5.14 5.61 8.44
N GLY A 41 -5.42 5.77 7.14
CA GLY A 41 -4.43 6.15 6.14
C GLY A 41 -3.74 7.48 6.45
N GLU A 42 -4.45 8.42 7.08
CA GLU A 42 -3.91 9.71 7.55
C GLU A 42 -2.78 9.56 8.57
N LYS A 43 -2.81 8.50 9.41
CA LYS A 43 -1.73 8.23 10.38
C LYS A 43 -0.39 7.97 9.65
N ILE A 44 -0.45 7.27 8.52
CA ILE A 44 0.71 7.03 7.66
C ILE A 44 1.18 8.34 7.03
N ASP A 45 0.25 9.16 6.52
CA ASP A 45 0.58 10.42 5.87
C ASP A 45 1.25 11.41 6.85
N VAL A 46 0.77 11.50 8.09
CA VAL A 46 1.38 12.33 9.14
C VAL A 46 2.80 11.85 9.46
N LEU A 47 2.99 10.54 9.64
CA LEU A 47 4.31 9.97 9.91
C LEU A 47 5.28 10.21 8.76
N LEU A 48 4.87 9.93 7.52
CA LEU A 48 5.69 10.15 6.33
C LEU A 48 5.99 11.63 6.12
N GLY A 49 5.00 12.52 6.34
CA GLY A 49 5.19 13.96 6.27
C GLY A 49 6.22 14.45 7.29
N PHE A 50 6.17 13.96 8.51
CA PHE A 50 7.18 14.28 9.54
C PHE A 50 8.58 13.83 9.13
N ILE A 51 8.72 12.57 8.67
CA ILE A 51 10.00 12.02 8.20
C ILE A 51 10.53 12.84 7.03
N PHE A 52 9.67 13.19 6.08
CA PHE A 52 10.04 14.00 4.92
C PHE A 52 10.62 15.37 5.32
N TRP A 53 9.90 16.13 6.16
CA TRP A 53 10.36 17.45 6.58
C TRP A 53 11.60 17.40 7.47
N LEU A 54 11.70 16.41 8.34
CA LEU A 54 12.90 16.16 9.13
C LEU A 54 14.11 15.90 8.22
N THR A 55 13.94 15.03 7.20
CA THR A 55 15.00 14.71 6.25
C THR A 55 15.42 15.92 5.43
N ILE A 56 14.46 16.72 4.98
CA ILE A 56 14.73 17.98 4.26
C ILE A 56 15.53 18.96 5.14
N ALA A 57 15.14 19.13 6.40
CA ALA A 57 15.84 20.02 7.32
C ALA A 57 17.30 19.56 7.55
N VAL A 58 17.50 18.27 7.81
CA VAL A 58 18.85 17.68 7.98
C VAL A 58 19.67 17.82 6.70
N PHE A 59 19.08 17.52 5.53
CA PHE A 59 19.75 17.67 4.25
C PHE A 59 20.29 19.09 4.04
N PHE A 60 19.44 20.09 4.21
CA PHE A 60 19.89 21.48 4.03
C PHE A 60 20.90 21.93 5.08
N ALA A 61 20.76 21.49 6.33
CA ALA A 61 21.74 21.78 7.37
C ALA A 61 23.12 21.20 7.02
N VAL A 62 23.17 19.93 6.62
CA VAL A 62 24.43 19.27 6.21
C VAL A 62 25.03 19.92 4.96
N GLN A 63 24.20 20.22 3.94
CA GLN A 63 24.68 20.90 2.72
C GLN A 63 25.22 22.30 3.01
N ALA A 64 24.57 23.05 3.90
CA ALA A 64 25.05 24.37 4.29
C ALA A 64 26.42 24.31 4.97
N VAL A 65 26.62 23.38 5.90
CA VAL A 65 27.90 23.14 6.57
C VAL A 65 28.97 22.70 5.54
N TYR A 66 28.60 21.78 4.64
CA TYR A 66 29.50 21.28 3.60
C TYR A 66 29.96 22.41 2.66
N ILE A 67 29.02 23.21 2.15
CA ILE A 67 29.33 24.35 1.28
C ILE A 67 30.19 25.40 2.02
N TYR A 68 29.86 25.66 3.30
CA TYR A 68 30.66 26.56 4.14
C TYR A 68 32.12 26.09 4.20
N TYR A 69 32.38 24.81 4.46
CA TYR A 69 33.73 24.29 4.54
C TYR A 69 34.46 24.32 3.20
N LEU A 70 33.79 23.98 2.09
CA LEU A 70 34.37 24.09 0.75
C LEU A 70 34.84 25.52 0.43
N ILE A 71 34.06 26.52 0.79
CA ILE A 71 34.41 27.94 0.54
C ILE A 71 35.47 28.41 1.53
N ARG A 72 35.31 28.11 2.82
CA ARG A 72 36.13 28.62 3.91
C ARG A 72 37.52 28.01 3.92
N TYR A 73 37.64 26.73 3.66
CA TYR A 73 38.90 25.96 3.74
C TYR A 73 39.47 25.57 2.37
N ARG A 74 39.02 26.20 1.30
CA ARG A 74 39.59 26.02 -0.03
C ARG A 74 41.10 26.32 -0.02
N ARG A 75 41.85 25.58 -0.84
CA ARG A 75 43.31 25.77 -0.97
C ARG A 75 43.64 27.23 -1.34
N ARG A 76 44.59 27.84 -0.63
CA ARG A 76 45.12 29.17 -0.89
C ARG A 76 46.63 29.13 -0.86
N PRO A 77 47.36 29.87 -1.76
CA PRO A 77 48.82 29.94 -1.72
C PRO A 77 49.28 30.42 -0.34
N GLY A 78 50.32 29.79 0.22
CA GLY A 78 50.90 30.15 1.52
C GLY A 78 50.12 29.70 2.76
N HIS A 79 48.94 29.09 2.61
CA HIS A 79 48.16 28.58 3.74
C HIS A 79 48.36 27.07 3.94
N LYS A 80 48.75 26.68 5.15
CA LYS A 80 48.83 25.27 5.56
C LYS A 80 47.60 24.91 6.39
N ALA A 81 47.07 23.70 6.19
CA ALA A 81 45.97 23.19 6.99
C ALA A 81 46.38 22.95 8.45
N HIS A 82 45.53 23.28 9.39
CA HIS A 82 45.73 22.95 10.80
C HIS A 82 45.35 21.48 11.01
N TYR A 83 46.26 20.73 11.62
CA TYR A 83 46.01 19.33 11.96
C TYR A 83 45.13 19.25 13.21
N SER A 84 44.09 18.42 13.17
CA SER A 84 43.17 18.16 14.28
C SER A 84 43.05 16.65 14.53
N HIS A 85 43.10 16.23 15.78
CA HIS A 85 42.96 14.82 16.19
C HIS A 85 41.50 14.34 16.36
N GLY A 86 40.51 15.17 16.04
CA GLY A 86 39.09 14.89 16.26
C GLY A 86 38.52 15.69 17.45
N ASN A 87 37.29 15.44 17.77
CA ASN A 87 36.58 16.10 18.87
C ASN A 87 35.51 15.15 19.47
N ASN A 88 35.86 14.49 20.57
CA ASN A 88 35.00 13.49 21.23
C ASN A 88 33.63 14.05 21.64
N THR A 89 33.55 15.34 21.98
CA THR A 89 32.27 15.98 22.32
C THR A 89 31.36 16.11 21.10
N MET A 90 31.91 16.52 19.96
CA MET A 90 31.14 16.58 18.70
C MET A 90 30.71 15.17 18.25
N GLU A 91 31.62 14.19 18.34
CA GLU A 91 31.35 12.78 18.01
C GLU A 91 30.23 12.21 18.85
N PHE A 92 30.25 12.48 20.16
CA PHE A 92 29.15 12.08 21.06
C PHE A 92 27.80 12.67 20.60
N TRP A 93 27.71 13.97 20.35
CA TRP A 93 26.44 14.60 20.01
C TRP A 93 25.91 14.20 18.62
N TRP A 94 26.77 14.09 17.59
CA TRP A 94 26.28 13.67 16.29
C TRP A 94 25.94 12.17 16.20
N THR A 95 26.33 11.39 17.20
CA THR A 95 25.88 9.99 17.37
C THR A 95 24.58 9.93 18.15
N ILE A 96 24.50 10.59 19.29
CA ILE A 96 23.36 10.46 20.21
C ILE A 96 22.10 11.11 19.64
N ILE A 97 22.20 12.29 19.03
CA ILE A 97 21.02 12.99 18.51
C ILE A 97 20.32 12.17 17.42
N PRO A 98 20.98 11.70 16.35
CA PRO A 98 20.33 10.86 15.34
C PRO A 98 19.82 9.53 15.92
N THR A 99 20.55 8.91 16.85
CA THR A 99 20.13 7.68 17.51
C THR A 99 18.81 7.88 18.28
N ALA A 100 18.70 8.96 19.05
CA ALA A 100 17.46 9.27 19.76
C ALA A 100 16.29 9.52 18.80
N ILE A 101 16.53 10.23 17.69
CA ILE A 101 15.52 10.45 16.64
C ILE A 101 15.06 9.12 16.04
N PHE A 102 15.99 8.22 15.68
CA PHE A 102 15.63 6.91 15.15
C PHE A 102 14.83 6.05 16.12
N LEU A 103 15.19 6.07 17.41
CA LEU A 103 14.43 5.33 18.43
C LEU A 103 13.00 5.88 18.58
N LEU A 104 12.83 7.20 18.60
CA LEU A 104 11.50 7.83 18.65
C LEU A 104 10.67 7.47 17.40
N LEU A 105 11.27 7.55 16.22
CA LEU A 105 10.61 7.16 14.97
C LEU A 105 10.25 5.67 14.95
N ALA A 106 11.12 4.80 15.45
CA ALA A 106 10.84 3.36 15.54
C ALA A 106 9.64 3.07 16.44
N VAL A 107 9.55 3.73 17.60
CA VAL A 107 8.39 3.58 18.50
C VAL A 107 7.11 4.12 17.86
N TRP A 108 7.17 5.28 17.22
CA TRP A 108 6.00 5.88 16.57
C TRP A 108 5.52 5.06 15.37
N SER A 109 6.42 4.70 14.44
CA SER A 109 6.07 3.89 13.28
C SER A 109 5.53 2.51 13.67
N ASN A 110 6.11 1.88 14.71
CA ASN A 110 5.61 0.62 15.22
C ASN A 110 4.18 0.73 15.76
N ARG A 111 3.84 1.81 16.48
CA ARG A 111 2.47 2.06 16.94
C ARG A 111 1.49 2.22 15.77
N VAL A 112 1.84 3.03 14.75
CA VAL A 112 1.01 3.19 13.55
C VAL A 112 0.82 1.85 12.83
N TRP A 113 1.89 1.07 12.69
CA TRP A 113 1.82 -0.24 12.05
C TRP A 113 0.93 -1.22 12.83
N PHE A 114 1.07 -1.28 14.15
CA PHE A 114 0.22 -2.15 15.00
C PHE A 114 -1.26 -1.76 14.93
N ASP A 115 -1.56 -0.48 14.94
CA ASP A 115 -2.95 0.01 14.85
C ASP A 115 -3.62 -0.43 13.55
N LEU A 116 -2.85 -0.49 12.44
CA LEU A 116 -3.38 -0.77 11.11
C LEU A 116 -3.37 -2.25 10.72
N THR A 117 -2.45 -3.05 11.27
CA THR A 117 -2.21 -4.42 10.79
C THR A 117 -2.58 -5.51 11.78
N LYS A 118 -2.57 -5.24 13.08
CA LYS A 118 -2.82 -6.28 14.11
C LYS A 118 -4.24 -6.31 14.66
N SER A 119 -5.08 -5.35 14.34
CA SER A 119 -6.49 -5.44 14.65
C SER A 119 -7.12 -6.53 13.76
N THR A 120 -7.87 -7.44 14.38
CA THR A 120 -8.70 -8.39 13.62
C THR A 120 -9.74 -7.63 12.83
N PRO A 121 -10.03 -8.03 11.58
CA PRO A 121 -11.13 -7.43 10.84
C PRO A 121 -12.44 -7.57 11.62
N PRO A 122 -13.34 -6.58 11.54
CA PRO A 122 -14.67 -6.70 12.14
C PRO A 122 -15.40 -7.96 11.65
N PRO A 123 -16.25 -8.58 12.47
CA PRO A 123 -16.91 -9.84 12.09
C PRO A 123 -17.89 -9.69 10.92
N ASP A 124 -18.34 -8.46 10.64
CA ASP A 124 -19.22 -8.10 9.51
C ASP A 124 -18.43 -7.62 8.27
N ALA A 125 -17.12 -7.82 8.25
CA ALA A 125 -16.27 -7.46 7.10
C ALA A 125 -16.62 -8.29 5.87
N VAL A 126 -16.65 -7.63 4.72
CA VAL A 126 -16.75 -8.33 3.42
C VAL A 126 -15.43 -9.06 3.18
N THR A 127 -15.45 -10.39 3.19
CA THR A 127 -14.27 -11.19 2.94
C THR A 127 -14.15 -11.51 1.46
N VAL A 128 -12.97 -11.23 0.89
CA VAL A 128 -12.60 -11.55 -0.50
C VAL A 128 -11.30 -12.34 -0.54
N ASP A 129 -11.18 -13.22 -1.51
CA ASP A 129 -9.98 -14.00 -1.76
C ASP A 129 -9.32 -13.52 -3.04
N VAL A 130 -8.09 -13.00 -2.94
CA VAL A 130 -7.36 -12.39 -4.05
C VAL A 130 -6.12 -13.20 -4.35
N VAL A 131 -6.00 -13.63 -5.60
CA VAL A 131 -4.86 -14.40 -6.10
C VAL A 131 -4.15 -13.64 -7.21
N GLY A 132 -2.87 -13.29 -6.98
CA GLY A 132 -1.99 -12.75 -8.02
C GLY A 132 -1.39 -13.85 -8.88
N TYR A 133 -1.23 -13.55 -10.17
CA TYR A 133 -0.57 -14.44 -11.14
C TYR A 133 0.08 -13.63 -12.27
N GLN A 134 0.94 -14.22 -13.03
CA GLN A 134 1.58 -13.60 -14.20
C GLN A 134 0.63 -13.62 -15.43
N PHE A 135 -0.09 -12.50 -15.81
CA PHE A 135 0.04 -11.17 -15.19
C PHE A 135 -1.34 -10.57 -14.91
N GLY A 136 -1.91 -10.84 -13.75
CA GLY A 136 -3.24 -10.36 -13.40
C GLY A 136 -3.64 -10.70 -11.96
N TRP A 137 -4.89 -10.40 -11.65
CA TRP A 137 -5.51 -10.63 -10.36
C TRP A 137 -6.86 -11.32 -10.55
N ASP A 138 -7.03 -12.48 -9.95
CA ASP A 138 -8.34 -13.13 -9.81
C ASP A 138 -8.89 -12.81 -8.41
N ILE A 139 -10.16 -12.41 -8.32
CA ILE A 139 -10.81 -12.00 -7.08
C ILE A 139 -12.06 -12.86 -6.89
N ARG A 140 -12.11 -13.60 -5.78
CA ARG A 140 -13.20 -14.50 -5.46
C ARG A 140 -14.02 -13.95 -4.31
N TYR A 141 -15.33 -14.07 -4.43
CA TYR A 141 -16.34 -13.71 -3.44
C TYR A 141 -17.09 -14.95 -3.02
N GLY A 142 -17.56 -14.99 -1.79
CA GLY A 142 -18.55 -15.99 -1.35
C GLY A 142 -19.82 -15.84 -2.16
N GLY A 143 -20.52 -16.94 -2.39
CA GLY A 143 -21.72 -16.97 -3.20
C GLY A 143 -22.96 -16.42 -2.49
N ALA A 144 -24.07 -17.15 -2.62
CA ALA A 144 -25.34 -16.76 -2.03
C ALA A 144 -25.35 -16.78 -0.49
N ASP A 145 -24.52 -17.62 0.11
CA ASP A 145 -24.35 -17.71 1.57
C ASP A 145 -23.37 -16.65 2.13
N GLY A 146 -22.66 -15.91 1.26
CA GLY A 146 -21.67 -14.89 1.63
C GLY A 146 -20.40 -15.46 2.26
N GLN A 147 -20.18 -16.77 2.23
CA GLN A 147 -19.04 -17.45 2.81
C GLN A 147 -18.11 -17.98 1.71
N LEU A 148 -16.81 -17.75 1.86
CA LEU A 148 -15.82 -18.32 0.96
C LEU A 148 -15.54 -19.76 1.31
N GLY A 149 -15.59 -20.65 0.32
CA GLY A 149 -15.09 -22.02 0.47
C GLY A 149 -13.63 -22.03 0.89
N ALA A 150 -13.27 -23.02 1.74
CA ALA A 150 -11.92 -23.18 2.27
C ALA A 150 -10.90 -23.37 1.14
N GLY A 151 -9.94 -22.47 1.05
CA GLY A 151 -8.85 -22.52 0.08
C GLY A 151 -7.54 -22.96 0.73
N ASP A 152 -6.85 -23.91 0.10
CA ASP A 152 -5.52 -24.37 0.49
C ASP A 152 -4.51 -24.06 -0.62
N VAL A 153 -3.43 -23.37 -0.28
CA VAL A 153 -2.35 -23.03 -1.22
C VAL A 153 -1.74 -24.25 -1.90
N LYS A 154 -1.80 -25.42 -1.27
CA LYS A 154 -1.29 -26.70 -1.82
C LYS A 154 -2.18 -27.26 -2.94
N ARG A 155 -3.44 -26.81 -3.02
CA ARG A 155 -4.40 -27.24 -4.04
C ARG A 155 -4.50 -26.26 -5.21
N ILE A 156 -3.75 -25.17 -5.18
CA ILE A 156 -3.73 -24.20 -6.27
C ILE A 156 -3.13 -24.86 -7.52
N SER A 157 -3.90 -24.83 -8.61
CA SER A 157 -3.52 -25.34 -9.93
C SER A 157 -4.07 -24.42 -11.03
N MET A 158 -3.86 -24.77 -12.28
CA MET A 158 -4.44 -24.04 -13.41
C MET A 158 -5.97 -24.15 -13.44
N GLU A 159 -6.52 -25.29 -13.04
CA GLU A 159 -7.96 -25.57 -12.98
C GLU A 159 -8.59 -25.05 -11.70
N ASN A 160 -7.86 -25.11 -10.59
CA ASN A 160 -8.30 -24.67 -9.27
C ASN A 160 -7.48 -23.47 -8.79
N LYS A 161 -7.75 -22.31 -9.38
CA LYS A 161 -6.97 -21.09 -9.19
C LYS A 161 -6.89 -20.60 -7.74
N PHE A 162 -7.87 -20.94 -6.91
CA PHE A 162 -7.97 -20.55 -5.50
C PHE A 162 -7.68 -21.70 -4.53
N GLY A 163 -7.39 -22.91 -5.04
CA GLY A 163 -7.15 -24.08 -4.21
C GLY A 163 -8.35 -24.44 -3.33
N VAL A 164 -9.58 -24.21 -3.81
CA VAL A 164 -10.80 -24.50 -3.06
C VAL A 164 -10.92 -26.01 -2.85
N ASP A 165 -11.38 -26.43 -1.69
CA ASP A 165 -11.70 -27.82 -1.43
C ASP A 165 -12.99 -28.21 -2.19
N PRO A 166 -12.94 -29.14 -3.14
CA PRO A 166 -14.15 -29.57 -3.87
C PRO A 166 -15.23 -30.19 -2.97
N ALA A 167 -14.82 -30.67 -1.78
CA ALA A 167 -15.74 -31.24 -0.80
C ALA A 167 -16.42 -30.17 0.08
N ASP A 168 -15.90 -28.94 0.11
CA ASP A 168 -16.46 -27.85 0.90
C ASP A 168 -17.73 -27.31 0.23
N PRO A 169 -18.90 -27.43 0.88
CA PRO A 169 -20.15 -26.94 0.31
C PRO A 169 -20.16 -25.42 0.12
N ALA A 170 -19.50 -24.65 0.99
CA ALA A 170 -19.46 -23.19 0.92
C ALA A 170 -18.73 -22.67 -0.34
N GLY A 171 -17.82 -23.46 -0.92
CA GLY A 171 -17.11 -23.06 -2.13
C GLY A 171 -17.85 -23.30 -3.46
N LYS A 172 -19.04 -23.94 -3.40
CA LYS A 172 -19.74 -24.35 -4.62
C LYS A 172 -20.47 -23.22 -5.35
N ASP A 173 -20.84 -22.21 -4.62
CA ASP A 173 -21.55 -21.03 -5.13
C ASP A 173 -20.66 -19.78 -5.20
N ASP A 174 -19.38 -19.90 -4.83
CA ASP A 174 -18.40 -18.84 -4.99
C ASP A 174 -18.33 -18.34 -6.44
N PHE A 175 -18.16 -17.06 -6.63
CA PHE A 175 -17.94 -16.48 -7.96
C PHE A 175 -16.64 -15.71 -8.07
N VAL A 176 -16.10 -15.62 -9.26
CA VAL A 176 -14.86 -14.93 -9.58
C VAL A 176 -15.13 -13.65 -10.37
N SER A 177 -14.42 -12.60 -10.02
CA SER A 177 -14.44 -11.31 -10.70
C SER A 177 -13.02 -10.86 -11.04
N ASN A 178 -12.86 -10.11 -12.12
CA ASN A 178 -11.60 -9.45 -12.49
C ASN A 178 -11.51 -8.00 -11.95
N GLU A 179 -12.54 -7.55 -11.24
CA GLU A 179 -12.56 -6.26 -10.54
C GLU A 179 -12.93 -6.47 -9.06
N LEU A 180 -12.37 -5.64 -8.19
CA LEU A 180 -12.71 -5.59 -6.77
C LEU A 180 -13.82 -4.56 -6.57
N VAL A 181 -15.05 -5.02 -6.34
CA VAL A 181 -16.18 -4.15 -6.02
C VAL A 181 -16.48 -4.26 -4.54
N ILE A 182 -16.51 -3.14 -3.84
CA ILE A 182 -16.70 -3.10 -2.38
C ILE A 182 -17.64 -1.97 -1.97
N PRO A 183 -18.43 -2.15 -0.90
CA PRO A 183 -19.29 -1.09 -0.39
C PRO A 183 -18.48 -0.08 0.43
N VAL A 184 -18.81 1.21 0.27
CA VAL A 184 -18.20 2.28 1.08
C VAL A 184 -18.61 2.13 2.56
N GLY A 185 -17.66 2.43 3.44
CA GLY A 185 -17.91 2.44 4.90
C GLY A 185 -17.91 1.06 5.56
N LYS A 186 -17.84 -0.03 4.81
CA LYS A 186 -17.64 -1.38 5.38
C LYS A 186 -16.18 -1.78 5.39
N ALA A 187 -15.82 -2.58 6.37
CA ALA A 187 -14.51 -3.23 6.41
C ALA A 187 -14.44 -4.32 5.33
N VAL A 188 -13.30 -4.42 4.68
CA VAL A 188 -13.01 -5.46 3.68
C VAL A 188 -11.79 -6.25 4.15
N HIS A 189 -11.95 -7.55 4.28
CA HIS A 189 -10.91 -8.49 4.64
C HIS A 189 -10.41 -9.23 3.40
N VAL A 190 -9.13 -9.17 3.12
CA VAL A 190 -8.50 -9.77 1.95
C VAL A 190 -7.69 -10.99 2.34
N LEU A 191 -8.07 -12.15 1.85
CA LEU A 191 -7.23 -13.34 1.86
C LEU A 191 -6.32 -13.27 0.65
N LEU A 192 -5.04 -12.91 0.84
CA LEU A 192 -4.13 -12.64 -0.26
C LEU A 192 -3.19 -13.82 -0.51
N ARG A 193 -3.09 -14.24 -1.76
CA ARG A 193 -2.25 -15.36 -2.22
C ARG A 193 -1.57 -15.07 -3.55
N SER A 194 -0.60 -15.88 -3.88
CA SER A 194 0.01 -15.94 -5.20
C SER A 194 -0.01 -17.36 -5.75
N ARG A 195 -0.19 -17.47 -7.07
CA ARG A 195 -0.21 -18.73 -7.80
C ARG A 195 1.18 -19.16 -8.30
N ASP A 196 2.05 -18.22 -8.56
CA ASP A 196 3.33 -18.45 -9.25
C ASP A 196 4.53 -17.79 -8.55
N VAL A 197 4.72 -16.50 -8.71
CA VAL A 197 5.84 -15.73 -8.13
C VAL A 197 5.34 -14.72 -7.10
N ILE A 198 6.24 -13.98 -6.46
CA ILE A 198 5.84 -12.92 -5.54
C ILE A 198 5.25 -11.77 -6.35
N HIS A 199 4.06 -11.31 -5.95
CA HIS A 199 3.39 -10.08 -6.40
C HIS A 199 3.17 -9.17 -5.20
N SER A 200 2.71 -7.94 -5.42
CA SER A 200 2.32 -7.06 -4.32
C SER A 200 0.96 -6.43 -4.60
N PHE A 201 0.02 -6.63 -3.67
CA PHE A 201 -1.26 -5.96 -3.66
C PHE A 201 -1.05 -4.51 -3.22
N TYR A 202 -1.01 -3.58 -4.16
CA TYR A 202 -0.70 -2.18 -3.93
C TYR A 202 -1.81 -1.25 -4.42
N VAL A 203 -2.35 -0.47 -3.48
CA VAL A 203 -3.34 0.57 -3.77
C VAL A 203 -2.90 1.87 -3.09
N PRO A 204 -2.32 2.81 -3.85
CA PRO A 204 -1.73 4.04 -3.27
C PRO A 204 -2.70 4.85 -2.41
N GLN A 205 -3.96 4.99 -2.87
CA GLN A 205 -4.99 5.73 -2.17
C GLN A 205 -5.45 5.05 -0.87
N PHE A 206 -5.21 3.74 -0.72
CA PHE A 206 -5.52 3.01 0.52
C PHE A 206 -4.37 3.02 1.52
N ARG A 207 -3.19 3.50 1.12
CA ARG A 207 -1.93 3.33 1.86
C ARG A 207 -1.64 1.85 2.16
N LEU A 208 -2.09 0.99 1.26
CA LEU A 208 -1.98 -0.45 1.39
C LEU A 208 -0.94 -0.99 0.42
N TYR A 209 0.01 -1.71 0.99
CA TYR A 209 1.04 -2.46 0.30
C TYR A 209 1.22 -3.80 1.03
N GLN A 210 0.99 -4.92 0.35
CA GLN A 210 1.20 -6.24 0.91
C GLN A 210 1.65 -7.23 -0.15
N ASP A 211 2.74 -7.92 0.10
CA ASP A 211 3.22 -8.97 -0.79
C ASP A 211 2.32 -10.20 -0.75
N ALA A 212 1.98 -10.69 -1.95
CA ALA A 212 1.34 -11.98 -2.19
C ALA A 212 2.45 -13.02 -2.44
N VAL A 213 2.63 -13.95 -1.50
CA VAL A 213 3.75 -14.89 -1.50
C VAL A 213 3.26 -16.28 -1.87
N PRO A 214 3.89 -16.96 -2.85
CA PRO A 214 3.56 -18.35 -3.19
C PRO A 214 3.64 -19.27 -1.98
N GLY A 215 2.72 -20.22 -1.90
CA GLY A 215 2.67 -21.20 -0.80
C GLY A 215 2.18 -20.63 0.55
N ARG A 216 1.69 -19.38 0.59
CA ARG A 216 1.15 -18.74 1.80
C ARG A 216 -0.18 -18.07 1.55
N THR A 217 -1.07 -18.09 2.55
CA THR A 217 -2.24 -17.22 2.62
C THR A 217 -1.98 -16.13 3.62
N ILE A 218 -1.96 -14.87 3.17
CA ILE A 218 -1.86 -13.68 4.01
C ILE A 218 -3.28 -13.33 4.47
N LYS A 219 -3.52 -13.30 5.79
CA LYS A 219 -4.87 -13.16 6.39
C LYS A 219 -5.06 -11.87 7.20
N TRP A 220 -4.03 -11.04 7.33
CA TRP A 220 -4.07 -9.81 8.15
C TRP A 220 -4.33 -8.55 7.33
N VAL A 221 -4.62 -8.69 6.05
CA VAL A 221 -4.92 -7.53 5.19
C VAL A 221 -6.40 -7.19 5.33
N TRP A 222 -6.69 -6.04 5.88
CA TRP A 222 -8.04 -5.49 5.89
C TRP A 222 -7.99 -3.96 5.87
N PHE A 223 -9.03 -3.35 5.38
CA PHE A 223 -9.17 -1.89 5.30
C PHE A 223 -10.65 -1.50 5.28
N GLN A 224 -10.92 -0.22 5.59
CA GLN A 224 -12.25 0.36 5.50
C GLN A 224 -12.17 1.66 4.70
N THR A 225 -13.00 1.77 3.67
CA THR A 225 -13.00 2.94 2.79
C THR A 225 -13.96 4.01 3.27
N THR A 226 -13.61 5.29 3.01
CA THR A 226 -14.37 6.45 3.52
C THR A 226 -15.17 7.17 2.43
N ARG A 227 -14.91 6.89 1.15
CA ARG A 227 -15.62 7.52 0.02
C ARG A 227 -15.72 6.58 -1.17
N THR A 228 -16.70 6.80 -2.02
CA THR A 228 -16.90 6.10 -3.28
C THR A 228 -15.90 6.57 -4.34
N GLY A 229 -15.71 5.76 -5.38
CA GLY A 229 -14.88 6.09 -6.54
C GLY A 229 -14.26 4.87 -7.19
N ASP A 230 -13.59 5.11 -8.30
CA ASP A 230 -12.83 4.12 -9.06
C ASP A 230 -11.34 4.27 -8.75
N PHE A 231 -10.69 3.15 -8.45
CA PHE A 231 -9.28 3.07 -8.09
C PHE A 231 -8.61 1.94 -8.83
N GLU A 232 -7.28 1.88 -8.74
CA GLU A 232 -6.47 0.85 -9.41
C GLU A 232 -5.70 0.05 -8.37
N LEU A 233 -5.80 -1.27 -8.45
CA LEU A 233 -4.88 -2.21 -7.83
C LEU A 233 -3.74 -2.45 -8.81
N ALA A 234 -2.51 -2.20 -8.40
CA ALA A 234 -1.32 -2.46 -9.18
C ALA A 234 -0.40 -3.47 -8.49
N CYS A 235 0.38 -4.20 -9.27
CA CYS A 235 1.49 -4.98 -8.74
C CYS A 235 2.68 -4.06 -8.47
N SER A 236 3.21 -4.06 -7.25
CA SER A 236 4.37 -3.23 -6.85
C SER A 236 5.63 -4.06 -6.53
N GLN A 237 5.60 -5.37 -6.79
CA GLN A 237 6.74 -6.27 -6.70
C GLN A 237 7.07 -6.84 -8.07
N LEU A 238 8.33 -6.70 -8.53
CA LEU A 238 8.74 -7.18 -9.85
C LEU A 238 8.46 -8.68 -9.99
N CYS A 239 7.55 -9.02 -10.91
CA CYS A 239 7.04 -10.38 -11.09
C CYS A 239 7.28 -10.96 -12.49
N GLY A 240 7.94 -10.22 -13.38
CA GLY A 240 8.27 -10.67 -14.74
C GLY A 240 8.02 -9.62 -15.81
N THR A 241 8.01 -10.01 -17.08
CA THR A 241 7.93 -9.09 -18.23
C THR A 241 6.64 -8.29 -18.31
N GLY A 242 5.52 -8.83 -17.82
CA GLY A 242 4.23 -8.14 -17.78
C GLY A 242 3.94 -7.36 -16.50
N HIS A 243 4.92 -7.24 -15.60
CA HIS A 243 4.77 -6.56 -14.30
C HIS A 243 4.16 -5.15 -14.42
N TYR A 244 4.61 -4.36 -15.38
CA TYR A 244 4.14 -2.98 -15.59
C TYR A 244 2.65 -2.87 -15.93
N ASN A 245 2.04 -3.93 -16.44
CA ASN A 245 0.65 -3.98 -16.87
C ASN A 245 -0.24 -4.85 -15.95
N MET A 246 0.31 -5.39 -14.87
CA MET A 246 -0.44 -6.21 -13.91
C MET A 246 -1.30 -5.34 -12.99
N LYS A 247 -2.55 -5.14 -13.39
CA LYS A 247 -3.52 -4.25 -12.75
C LYS A 247 -4.89 -4.90 -12.62
N ALA A 248 -5.69 -4.40 -11.67
CA ALA A 248 -7.12 -4.67 -11.59
C ALA A 248 -7.88 -3.39 -11.20
N LYS A 249 -9.13 -3.29 -11.60
CA LYS A 249 -10.00 -2.18 -11.22
C LYS A 249 -10.56 -2.41 -9.82
N ILE A 250 -10.62 -1.35 -9.02
CA ILE A 250 -11.33 -1.32 -7.73
C ILE A 250 -12.46 -0.30 -7.85
N ARG A 251 -13.69 -0.72 -7.51
CA ARG A 251 -14.84 0.16 -7.46
C ARG A 251 -15.38 0.20 -6.04
N ILE A 252 -15.37 1.38 -5.45
CA ILE A 252 -16.00 1.64 -4.16
C ILE A 252 -17.36 2.27 -4.45
N VAL A 253 -18.43 1.56 -4.11
CA VAL A 253 -19.80 1.94 -4.47
C VAL A 253 -20.67 2.10 -3.21
N PRO A 254 -21.81 2.80 -3.30
CA PRO A 254 -22.82 2.77 -2.24
C PRO A 254 -23.31 1.34 -1.96
N GLN A 255 -23.75 1.07 -0.74
CA GLN A 255 -24.22 -0.27 -0.33
C GLN A 255 -25.30 -0.83 -1.26
N GLU A 256 -26.26 0.00 -1.66
CA GLU A 256 -27.35 -0.42 -2.56
C GLU A 256 -26.84 -0.87 -3.95
N GLU A 257 -25.83 -0.17 -4.50
CA GLU A 257 -25.21 -0.53 -5.78
C GLU A 257 -24.40 -1.82 -5.63
N TYR A 258 -23.69 -1.98 -4.51
CA TYR A 258 -22.97 -3.21 -4.19
C TYR A 258 -23.93 -4.40 -4.12
N ASP A 259 -25.05 -4.29 -3.42
CA ASP A 259 -26.03 -5.37 -3.25
C ASP A 259 -26.61 -5.79 -4.61
N LYS A 260 -26.95 -4.83 -5.48
CA LYS A 260 -27.43 -5.11 -6.84
C LYS A 260 -26.37 -5.81 -7.69
N TRP A 261 -25.13 -5.33 -7.65
CA TRP A 261 -24.01 -5.94 -8.37
C TRP A 261 -23.74 -7.36 -7.88
N TYR A 262 -23.72 -7.55 -6.56
CA TYR A 262 -23.45 -8.85 -5.93
C TYR A 262 -24.54 -9.87 -6.29
N ALA A 263 -25.79 -9.51 -6.12
CA ALA A 263 -26.92 -10.37 -6.47
C ALA A 263 -26.91 -10.76 -7.96
N GLY A 264 -26.56 -9.81 -8.85
CA GLY A 264 -26.40 -10.09 -10.27
C GLY A 264 -25.29 -11.11 -10.57
N LYS A 265 -24.16 -11.02 -9.87
CA LYS A 265 -23.04 -11.99 -10.00
C LYS A 265 -23.42 -13.37 -9.48
N VAL A 266 -24.07 -13.45 -8.33
CA VAL A 266 -24.58 -14.72 -7.75
C VAL A 266 -25.57 -15.39 -8.71
N ALA A 267 -26.52 -14.65 -9.27
CA ALA A 267 -27.49 -15.18 -10.24
C ALA A 267 -26.81 -15.71 -11.52
N ALA A 268 -25.82 -14.96 -12.03
CA ALA A 268 -25.04 -15.37 -13.20
C ALA A 268 -24.23 -16.66 -12.94
N ALA A 269 -23.59 -16.77 -11.77
CA ALA A 269 -22.82 -17.95 -11.36
C ALA A 269 -23.73 -19.19 -11.24
N ALA A 270 -24.90 -19.05 -10.60
CA ALA A 270 -25.90 -20.12 -10.50
C ALA A 270 -26.38 -20.60 -11.90
N THR A 271 -26.61 -19.69 -12.82
CA THR A 271 -27.01 -20.02 -14.20
C THR A 271 -25.91 -20.77 -14.96
N ALA A 272 -24.66 -20.35 -14.81
CA ALA A 272 -23.52 -21.02 -15.42
C ALA A 272 -23.34 -22.46 -14.89
N ALA A 273 -23.48 -22.66 -13.58
CA ALA A 273 -23.38 -23.98 -12.95
C ALA A 273 -24.50 -24.95 -13.43
N ILE A 274 -25.68 -24.43 -13.75
CA ILE A 274 -26.77 -25.23 -14.33
C ILE A 274 -26.46 -25.64 -15.77
N SER A 275 -25.87 -24.74 -16.56
CA SER A 275 -25.54 -24.99 -17.97
C SER A 275 -24.34 -25.97 -18.18
N GLU A 276 -23.42 -26.02 -17.20
CA GLU A 276 -22.28 -26.94 -17.22
C GLU A 276 -22.59 -28.36 -16.72
N LYS A 277 -23.79 -28.58 -16.19
CA LYS A 277 -24.22 -29.92 -15.78
C LYS A 277 -24.52 -30.72 -17.05
N PRO A 278 -23.68 -31.76 -17.43
CA PRO A 278 -23.93 -32.50 -18.67
C PRO A 278 -25.31 -33.15 -18.62
N ALA A 279 -25.98 -33.25 -19.75
CA ALA A 279 -27.15 -34.09 -19.99
C ALA A 279 -26.80 -35.58 -19.84
N ALA A 280 -26.35 -35.98 -18.66
CA ALA A 280 -25.98 -37.35 -18.32
C ALA A 280 -27.13 -38.14 -17.66
N ILE A 281 -28.38 -37.91 -18.11
CA ILE A 281 -29.52 -38.79 -17.77
C ILE A 281 -30.47 -38.81 -19.00
N ALA A 282 -30.02 -39.42 -20.10
CA ALA A 282 -30.94 -39.87 -21.16
C ALA A 282 -30.32 -41.06 -21.93
N ALA A 283 -29.87 -42.05 -21.17
CA ALA A 283 -29.49 -43.36 -21.75
C ALA A 283 -29.66 -44.44 -20.64
N GLN A 284 -30.92 -44.76 -20.32
CA GLN A 284 -31.32 -46.09 -19.80
C GLN A 284 -32.56 -46.52 -20.54
#